data_e11ea0bbf7a329be3776f87e92dbdce3
#
_entry.id   e11ea0bbf7a329be3776f87e92dbdce3
#
_cell.length_a   1.000
_cell.length_b   1.000
_cell.length_c   1.000
_cell.angle_alpha   90.00
_cell.angle_beta   90.00
_cell.angle_gamma   90.00
#
_symmetry.space_group_name_H-M   'P 1'
#
loop_
_entity.id
_entity.type
_entity.pdbx_description
1 polymer ?
#
loop_
_entity_poly.entity_id
_entity_poly.type
_entity_poly.pdbx_seq_one_letter_code
_entity_poly.pdbx_strand_id
1 'polypeptide(L)'
;NYISTNYTFVARDMAVQGMNVIAQAVGVQGEGEAMRLSLSSNPDVAFEVIEKMRAAGQPLMTIGVINRKMPFMPNGAEVGPDFYDVVVTDPAGTHTVFGAPNNKVSAADYAIGLHASSLVADGGTLQIGIGSLEDAIAQALIVRDRHGEDYRSILETLAPDGLEGRELGRFDQGLY
;
A
#
# COMPACT_ATOMS: atom_id res chain seq x y z
N ASN A 1 -19.36 -18.44 -3.34
CA ASN A 1 -18.32 -19.01 -4.20
C ASN A 1 -16.98 -18.32 -3.88
N TYR A 2 -15.89 -19.05 -3.98
CA TYR A 2 -14.54 -18.56 -3.78
C TYR A 2 -13.76 -18.69 -5.09
N ILE A 3 -13.04 -17.64 -5.48
CA ILE A 3 -12.16 -17.66 -6.65
C ILE A 3 -10.72 -17.70 -6.15
N SER A 4 -10.05 -18.83 -6.34
CA SER A 4 -8.62 -18.95 -6.05
C SER A 4 -7.83 -18.47 -7.26
N THR A 5 -7.21 -17.31 -7.14
CA THR A 5 -6.43 -16.71 -8.21
C THR A 5 -5.26 -15.91 -7.67
N ASN A 6 -4.25 -15.66 -8.49
CA ASN A 6 -3.22 -14.68 -8.20
C ASN A 6 -3.82 -13.27 -8.27
N TYR A 7 -3.43 -12.39 -7.36
CA TYR A 7 -3.97 -11.03 -7.26
C TYR A 7 -3.94 -10.25 -8.59
N THR A 8 -2.88 -10.41 -9.35
CA THR A 8 -2.72 -9.80 -10.69
C THR A 8 -3.82 -10.18 -11.68
N PHE A 9 -4.45 -11.36 -11.50
CA PHE A 9 -5.46 -11.88 -12.42
C PHE A 9 -6.88 -11.75 -11.88
N VAL A 10 -7.09 -11.17 -10.71
CA VAL A 10 -8.41 -11.07 -10.06
C VAL A 10 -9.43 -10.45 -11.00
N ALA A 11 -9.14 -9.30 -11.59
CA ALA A 11 -10.08 -8.59 -12.45
C ALA A 11 -10.48 -9.42 -13.69
N ARG A 12 -9.53 -10.11 -14.30
CA ARG A 12 -9.79 -11.03 -15.41
C ARG A 12 -10.71 -12.17 -14.98
N ASP A 13 -10.39 -12.80 -13.86
CA ASP A 13 -11.10 -13.99 -13.43
C ASP A 13 -12.50 -13.67 -12.91
N MET A 14 -12.68 -12.50 -12.30
CA MET A 14 -13.99 -11.96 -11.94
C MET A 14 -14.89 -11.77 -13.17
N ALA A 15 -14.36 -11.18 -14.23
CA ALA A 15 -15.09 -10.99 -15.48
C ALA A 15 -15.46 -12.33 -16.14
N VAL A 16 -14.51 -13.28 -16.19
CA VAL A 16 -14.74 -14.62 -16.76
C VAL A 16 -15.80 -15.41 -15.97
N GLN A 17 -15.85 -15.24 -14.64
CA GLN A 17 -16.84 -15.89 -13.78
C GLN A 17 -18.24 -15.24 -13.87
N GLY A 18 -18.40 -14.19 -14.66
CA GLY A 18 -19.69 -13.53 -14.86
C GLY A 18 -20.17 -12.78 -13.61
N MET A 19 -19.28 -12.23 -12.82
CA MET A 19 -19.65 -11.36 -11.71
C MET A 19 -20.33 -10.10 -12.24
N ASN A 20 -21.44 -9.72 -11.64
CA ASN A 20 -22.26 -8.61 -12.10
C ASN A 20 -22.57 -7.57 -11.02
N VAL A 21 -22.00 -7.71 -9.84
CA VAL A 21 -22.13 -6.73 -8.75
C VAL A 21 -20.76 -6.54 -8.09
N ILE A 22 -20.37 -5.28 -7.93
CA ILE A 22 -19.24 -4.88 -7.08
C ILE A 22 -19.80 -4.04 -5.94
N ALA A 23 -19.57 -4.46 -4.71
CA ALA A 23 -19.87 -3.70 -3.50
C ALA A 23 -18.58 -3.41 -2.75
N GLN A 24 -18.34 -2.14 -2.41
CA GLN A 24 -17.08 -1.70 -1.83
C GLN A 24 -17.32 -0.65 -0.75
N ALA A 25 -16.59 -0.77 0.37
CA ALA A 25 -16.53 0.31 1.36
C ALA A 25 -15.70 1.48 0.80
N VAL A 26 -16.15 2.71 1.03
CA VAL A 26 -15.51 3.92 0.53
C VAL A 26 -15.39 4.97 1.64
N GLY A 27 -14.29 5.71 1.62
CA GLY A 27 -14.13 6.93 2.41
C GLY A 27 -14.96 8.07 1.81
N VAL A 28 -15.30 9.07 2.63
CA VAL A 28 -16.09 10.22 2.19
C VAL A 28 -15.51 11.53 2.72
N GLN A 29 -15.55 12.56 1.91
CA GLN A 29 -15.28 13.94 2.27
C GLN A 29 -16.36 14.87 1.71
N GLY A 30 -16.74 15.90 2.50
CA GLY A 30 -17.82 16.78 2.14
C GLY A 30 -19.23 16.19 2.35
N GLU A 31 -20.24 16.96 2.06
CA GLU A 31 -21.65 16.58 2.17
C GLU A 31 -22.46 17.18 1.02
N GLY A 32 -23.64 16.60 0.75
CA GLY A 32 -24.54 17.07 -0.31
C GLY A 32 -23.84 17.09 -1.68
N GLU A 33 -23.94 18.21 -2.39
CA GLU A 33 -23.35 18.39 -3.72
C GLU A 33 -21.79 18.42 -3.70
N ALA A 34 -21.21 18.74 -2.54
CA ALA A 34 -19.77 18.74 -2.36
C ALA A 34 -19.22 17.37 -1.92
N MET A 35 -20.04 16.34 -1.88
CA MET A 35 -19.62 15.00 -1.48
C MET A 35 -18.67 14.41 -2.52
N ARG A 36 -17.52 13.92 -2.03
CA ARG A 36 -16.54 13.17 -2.81
C ARG A 36 -16.28 11.86 -2.12
N LEU A 37 -16.09 10.83 -2.90
CA LEU A 37 -15.81 9.47 -2.43
C LEU A 37 -14.37 9.11 -2.70
N SER A 38 -13.83 8.21 -1.91
CA SER A 38 -12.49 7.67 -2.10
C SER A 38 -12.51 6.16 -1.92
N LEU A 39 -11.89 5.45 -2.87
CA LEU A 39 -11.64 4.02 -2.74
C LEU A 39 -10.59 3.72 -1.66
N SER A 40 -10.08 4.77 -1.02
CA SER A 40 -9.12 4.69 0.07
C SER A 40 -7.82 3.98 -0.32
N SER A 41 -7.37 3.02 0.47
CA SER A 41 -6.11 2.32 0.27
C SER A 41 -6.20 1.09 -0.65
N ASN A 42 -7.32 0.86 -1.31
CA ASN A 42 -7.54 -0.35 -2.13
C ASN A 42 -8.31 -0.08 -3.43
N PRO A 43 -7.84 0.83 -4.30
CA PRO A 43 -8.57 1.24 -5.49
C PRO A 43 -8.41 0.30 -6.69
N ASP A 44 -7.33 -0.45 -6.76
CA ASP A 44 -6.79 -1.11 -7.93
C ASP A 44 -7.74 -2.12 -8.58
N VAL A 45 -8.22 -3.10 -7.84
CA VAL A 45 -9.09 -4.16 -8.39
C VAL A 45 -10.41 -3.60 -8.88
N ALA A 46 -11.01 -2.63 -8.17
CA ALA A 46 -12.30 -2.07 -8.54
C ALA A 46 -12.26 -1.36 -9.90
N PHE A 47 -11.26 -0.50 -10.13
CA PHE A 47 -11.11 0.20 -11.41
C PHE A 47 -10.94 -0.79 -12.57
N GLU A 48 -10.02 -1.73 -12.42
CA GLU A 48 -9.71 -2.70 -13.48
C GLU A 48 -10.92 -3.59 -13.82
N VAL A 49 -11.66 -4.06 -12.82
CA VAL A 49 -12.87 -4.88 -13.04
C VAL A 49 -13.95 -4.09 -13.74
N ILE A 50 -14.24 -2.87 -13.27
CA ILE A 50 -15.28 -2.00 -13.85
C ILE A 50 -14.95 -1.70 -15.31
N GLU A 51 -13.70 -1.36 -15.60
CA GLU A 51 -13.26 -1.10 -16.98
C GLU A 51 -13.41 -2.33 -17.87
N LYS A 52 -12.93 -3.49 -17.44
CA LYS A 52 -13.04 -4.75 -18.20
C LYS A 52 -14.48 -5.16 -18.46
N MET A 53 -15.34 -5.07 -17.46
CA MET A 53 -16.75 -5.44 -17.59
C MET A 53 -17.50 -4.51 -18.55
N ARG A 54 -17.28 -3.21 -18.43
CA ARG A 54 -17.87 -2.21 -19.33
C ARG A 54 -17.40 -2.38 -20.78
N ALA A 55 -16.09 -2.59 -20.97
CA ALA A 55 -15.51 -2.84 -22.29
C ALA A 55 -16.06 -4.12 -22.94
N ALA A 56 -16.38 -5.13 -22.16
CA ALA A 56 -16.97 -6.39 -22.62
C ALA A 56 -18.51 -6.29 -22.81
N GLY A 57 -19.13 -5.16 -22.53
CA GLY A 57 -20.60 -5.00 -22.58
C GLY A 57 -21.34 -5.89 -21.57
N GLN A 58 -20.67 -6.31 -20.51
CA GLN A 58 -21.28 -7.14 -19.48
C GLN A 58 -22.06 -6.29 -18.47
N PRO A 59 -23.23 -6.76 -18.01
CA PRO A 59 -23.99 -6.04 -17.00
C PRO A 59 -23.19 -5.98 -15.68
N LEU A 60 -23.10 -4.79 -15.10
CA LEU A 60 -22.40 -4.56 -13.85
C LEU A 60 -23.17 -3.53 -13.02
N MET A 61 -23.45 -3.85 -11.77
CA MET A 61 -23.93 -2.92 -10.76
C MET A 61 -22.77 -2.59 -9.80
N THR A 62 -22.58 -1.32 -9.56
CA THR A 62 -21.54 -0.82 -8.64
C THR A 62 -22.19 -0.17 -7.41
N ILE A 63 -21.75 -0.59 -6.22
CA ILE A 63 -22.30 -0.15 -4.93
C ILE A 63 -21.16 0.39 -4.07
N GLY A 64 -21.21 1.68 -3.72
CA GLY A 64 -20.33 2.29 -2.75
C GLY A 64 -21.00 2.35 -1.37
N VAL A 65 -20.42 1.75 -0.35
CA VAL A 65 -20.91 1.82 1.04
C VAL A 65 -20.03 2.78 1.83
N ILE A 66 -20.58 3.92 2.25
CA ILE A 66 -19.81 4.92 2.98
C ILE A 66 -19.40 4.38 4.34
N ASN A 67 -18.08 4.36 4.55
CA ASN A 67 -17.48 4.13 5.86
C ASN A 67 -16.69 5.38 6.29
N ARG A 68 -17.25 6.15 7.23
CA ARG A 68 -16.66 7.41 7.69
C ARG A 68 -15.37 7.25 8.51
N LYS A 69 -14.98 6.00 8.83
CA LYS A 69 -13.69 5.68 9.47
C LYS A 69 -12.60 5.28 8.49
N MET A 70 -12.92 5.15 7.21
CA MET A 70 -11.90 4.96 6.18
C MET A 70 -11.19 6.28 5.87
N PRO A 71 -9.86 6.27 5.72
CA PRO A 71 -9.12 7.46 5.32
C PRO A 71 -9.55 7.90 3.91
N PHE A 72 -9.77 9.20 3.74
CA PHE A 72 -9.97 9.76 2.42
C PHE A 72 -8.60 9.94 1.74
N MET A 73 -8.37 9.21 0.67
CA MET A 73 -7.17 9.30 -0.16
C MET A 73 -7.53 10.09 -1.42
N PRO A 74 -6.89 11.24 -1.66
CA PRO A 74 -7.13 12.06 -2.84
C PRO A 74 -6.48 11.48 -4.11
N ASN A 75 -6.60 12.20 -5.21
CA ASN A 75 -6.02 11.89 -6.51
C ASN A 75 -6.59 10.60 -7.13
N GLY A 76 -5.76 9.64 -7.46
CA GLY A 76 -6.16 8.42 -8.18
C GLY A 76 -7.20 7.53 -7.47
N ALA A 77 -7.39 7.68 -6.16
CA ALA A 77 -8.41 6.96 -5.41
C ALA A 77 -9.72 7.75 -5.26
N GLU A 78 -9.73 9.03 -5.62
CA GLU A 78 -10.90 9.90 -5.50
C GLU A 78 -11.83 9.70 -6.69
N VAL A 79 -13.13 9.57 -6.41
CA VAL A 79 -14.19 9.44 -7.42
C VAL A 79 -15.41 10.28 -7.05
N GLY A 80 -16.19 10.68 -8.05
CA GLY A 80 -17.48 11.30 -7.83
C GLY A 80 -18.55 10.31 -7.35
N PRO A 81 -19.65 10.77 -6.77
CA PRO A 81 -20.75 9.91 -6.38
C PRO A 81 -21.37 9.12 -7.55
N ASP A 82 -21.27 9.65 -8.76
CA ASP A 82 -21.71 9.06 -10.02
C ASP A 82 -20.87 7.88 -10.52
N PHE A 83 -19.75 7.63 -9.87
CA PHE A 83 -18.93 6.43 -10.11
C PHE A 83 -19.68 5.13 -9.76
N TYR A 84 -20.55 5.21 -8.76
CA TYR A 84 -21.37 4.09 -8.29
C TYR A 84 -22.83 4.25 -8.75
N ASP A 85 -23.45 3.15 -9.16
CA ASP A 85 -24.89 3.10 -9.45
C ASP A 85 -25.71 3.30 -8.17
N VAL A 86 -25.18 2.86 -7.03
CA VAL A 86 -25.81 3.02 -5.72
C VAL A 86 -24.76 3.47 -4.69
N VAL A 87 -25.08 4.52 -3.94
CA VAL A 87 -24.29 4.96 -2.78
C VAL A 87 -25.11 4.76 -1.51
N VAL A 88 -24.63 3.86 -0.64
CA VAL A 88 -25.25 3.59 0.67
C VAL A 88 -24.66 4.55 1.69
N THR A 89 -25.52 5.42 2.23
CA THR A 89 -25.15 6.47 3.20
C THR A 89 -25.51 6.12 4.62
N ASP A 90 -26.12 4.96 4.86
CA ASP A 90 -26.56 4.51 6.19
C ASP A 90 -25.36 4.48 7.16
N PRO A 91 -25.48 5.12 8.34
CA PRO A 91 -24.44 5.07 9.39
C PRO A 91 -24.02 3.65 9.79
N ALA A 92 -24.89 2.66 9.64
CA ALA A 92 -24.57 1.25 9.90
C ALA A 92 -23.46 0.71 8.97
N GLY A 93 -23.21 1.34 7.82
CA GLY A 93 -22.07 1.03 6.95
C GLY A 93 -20.71 1.46 7.53
N THR A 94 -20.72 2.30 8.56
CA THR A 94 -19.49 2.79 9.22
C THR A 94 -19.02 1.83 10.29
N HIS A 95 -17.85 1.25 10.09
CA HIS A 95 -17.20 0.35 11.05
C HIS A 95 -15.70 0.64 11.15
N THR A 96 -15.07 0.19 12.22
CA THR A 96 -13.63 0.32 12.38
C THR A 96 -12.92 -0.59 11.39
N VAL A 97 -12.01 -0.01 10.59
CA VAL A 97 -11.11 -0.76 9.71
C VAL A 97 -9.95 -1.31 10.54
N PHE A 98 -9.44 -2.47 10.15
CA PHE A 98 -8.21 -2.98 10.76
C PHE A 98 -7.00 -2.23 10.19
N GLY A 99 -5.97 -2.05 11.02
CA GLY A 99 -4.66 -1.55 10.57
C GLY A 99 -3.71 -2.69 10.25
N ALA A 100 -2.65 -2.38 9.52
CA ALA A 100 -1.56 -3.31 9.35
C ALA A 100 -0.96 -3.67 10.72
N PRO A 101 -0.49 -4.92 10.93
CA PRO A 101 0.20 -5.29 12.16
C PRO A 101 1.38 -4.37 12.41
N ASN A 102 1.42 -3.79 13.60
CA ASN A 102 2.55 -2.98 14.06
C ASN A 102 3.26 -3.75 15.18
N ASN A 103 4.16 -4.64 14.79
CA ASN A 103 4.94 -5.45 15.70
C ASN A 103 6.17 -4.66 16.19
N LYS A 104 6.57 -4.93 17.43
CA LYS A 104 7.80 -4.34 17.97
C LYS A 104 9.00 -4.83 17.17
N VAL A 105 9.81 -3.90 16.68
CA VAL A 105 11.07 -4.20 16.00
C VAL A 105 12.05 -4.78 17.00
N SER A 106 12.60 -5.94 16.71
CA SER A 106 13.59 -6.63 17.55
C SER A 106 15.01 -6.14 17.23
N ALA A 107 15.96 -6.42 18.14
CA ALA A 107 17.37 -6.15 17.89
C ALA A 107 17.91 -6.93 16.66
N ALA A 108 17.38 -8.13 16.43
CA ALA A 108 17.73 -8.93 15.26
C ALA A 108 17.23 -8.28 13.97
N ASP A 109 15.98 -7.75 13.97
CA ASP A 109 15.46 -7.01 12.81
C ASP A 109 16.30 -5.79 12.50
N TYR A 110 16.72 -5.02 13.52
CA TYR A 110 17.62 -3.88 13.31
C TYR A 110 18.98 -4.30 12.74
N ALA A 111 19.57 -5.39 13.22
CA ALA A 111 20.82 -5.89 12.69
C ALA A 111 20.67 -6.31 11.21
N ILE A 112 19.60 -7.03 10.88
CA ILE A 112 19.29 -7.40 9.51
C ILE A 112 19.04 -6.15 8.65
N GLY A 113 18.30 -5.18 9.18
CA GLY A 113 18.03 -3.91 8.50
C GLY A 113 19.31 -3.14 8.15
N LEU A 114 20.26 -3.08 9.08
CA LEU A 114 21.57 -2.46 8.85
C LEU A 114 22.35 -3.16 7.73
N HIS A 115 22.41 -4.49 7.76
CA HIS A 115 23.06 -5.25 6.69
C HIS A 115 22.35 -5.07 5.35
N ALA A 116 21.02 -5.15 5.31
CA ALA A 116 20.23 -4.98 4.09
C ALA A 116 20.38 -3.58 3.50
N SER A 117 20.35 -2.54 4.34
CA SER A 117 20.50 -1.15 3.89
C SER A 117 21.86 -0.87 3.26
N SER A 118 22.90 -1.61 3.65
CA SER A 118 24.24 -1.50 3.05
C SER A 118 24.37 -2.14 1.66
N LEU A 119 23.32 -2.76 1.16
CA LEU A 119 23.24 -3.28 -0.21
C LEU A 119 22.49 -2.35 -1.16
N VAL A 120 21.86 -1.32 -0.62
CA VAL A 120 21.04 -0.39 -1.40
C VAL A 120 21.90 0.72 -1.97
N ALA A 121 22.03 0.76 -3.29
CA ALA A 121 22.81 1.78 -3.99
C ALA A 121 22.09 3.15 -3.96
N ASP A 122 22.88 4.23 -3.96
CA ASP A 122 22.35 5.58 -4.16
C ASP A 122 21.75 5.71 -5.58
N GLY A 123 20.57 6.33 -5.68
CA GLY A 123 19.79 6.37 -6.94
C GLY A 123 19.09 5.04 -7.28
N GLY A 124 19.17 4.03 -6.40
CA GLY A 124 18.52 2.74 -6.59
C GLY A 124 17.03 2.75 -6.31
N THR A 125 16.35 1.68 -6.73
CA THR A 125 14.93 1.44 -6.41
C THR A 125 14.82 0.35 -5.35
N LEU A 126 14.06 0.64 -4.30
CA LEU A 126 13.82 -0.30 -3.21
C LEU A 126 12.32 -0.47 -2.98
N GLN A 127 11.85 -1.71 -3.03
CA GLN A 127 10.50 -2.06 -2.58
C GLN A 127 10.55 -2.54 -1.14
N ILE A 128 9.80 -1.87 -0.27
CA ILE A 128 9.65 -2.23 1.14
C ILE A 128 8.23 -2.76 1.36
N GLY A 129 8.10 -3.88 2.07
CA GLY A 129 6.81 -4.44 2.48
C GLY A 129 6.26 -3.79 3.75
N ILE A 130 5.45 -4.52 4.51
CA ILE A 130 4.86 -4.08 5.78
C ILE A 130 5.23 -5.09 6.87
N GLY A 131 5.97 -4.64 7.89
CA GLY A 131 6.36 -5.47 9.02
C GLY A 131 7.51 -4.90 9.82
N SER A 132 7.92 -5.57 10.89
CA SER A 132 8.99 -5.09 11.77
C SER A 132 10.36 -5.06 11.09
N LEU A 133 10.63 -6.02 10.21
CA LEU A 133 11.88 -6.06 9.45
C LEU A 133 11.96 -4.91 8.44
N GLU A 134 10.86 -4.63 7.77
CA GLU A 134 10.74 -3.53 6.80
C GLU A 134 10.90 -2.18 7.48
N ASP A 135 10.31 -2.00 8.65
CA ASP A 135 10.50 -0.81 9.48
C ASP A 135 11.98 -0.66 9.89
N ALA A 136 12.65 -1.77 10.23
CA ALA A 136 14.06 -1.78 10.55
C ALA A 136 14.95 -1.38 9.37
N ILE A 137 14.62 -1.85 8.16
CA ILE A 137 15.34 -1.48 6.92
C ILE A 137 15.17 0.02 6.65
N ALA A 138 13.94 0.53 6.73
CA ALA A 138 13.65 1.95 6.53
C ALA A 138 14.42 2.82 7.55
N GLN A 139 14.42 2.42 8.82
CA GLN A 139 15.18 3.12 9.86
C GLN A 139 16.69 3.07 9.59
N ALA A 140 17.23 1.94 9.16
CA ALA A 140 18.64 1.80 8.85
C ALA A 140 19.08 2.70 7.68
N LEU A 141 18.24 2.88 6.66
CA LEU A 141 18.48 3.82 5.56
C LEU A 141 18.49 5.27 6.05
N ILE A 142 17.59 5.62 6.98
CA ILE A 142 17.58 6.95 7.61
C ILE A 142 18.85 7.20 8.43
N VAL A 143 19.31 6.20 9.19
CA VAL A 143 20.55 6.29 9.97
C VAL A 143 21.75 6.42 9.05
N ARG A 144 21.81 5.65 7.97
CA ARG A 144 22.86 5.77 6.95
C ARG A 144 22.93 7.18 6.35
N ASP A 145 21.77 7.78 6.05
CA ASP A 145 21.72 9.12 5.46
C ASP A 145 22.08 10.22 6.44
N ARG A 146 21.60 10.15 7.68
CA ARG A 146 21.68 11.24 8.64
C ARG A 146 22.79 11.10 9.67
N HIS A 147 23.22 9.86 9.94
CA HIS A 147 24.15 9.50 10.99
C HIS A 147 25.20 8.51 10.46
N GLY A 148 25.88 8.87 9.36
CA GLY A 148 26.77 7.97 8.63
C GLY A 148 27.96 7.41 9.43
N GLU A 149 28.49 8.17 10.42
CA GLU A 149 29.56 7.69 11.29
C GLU A 149 29.07 6.59 12.23
N ASP A 150 27.93 6.81 12.89
CA ASP A 150 27.31 5.81 13.78
C ASP A 150 26.92 4.56 12.99
N TYR A 151 26.32 4.76 11.79
CA TYR A 151 25.94 3.67 10.89
C TYR A 151 27.14 2.77 10.56
N ARG A 152 28.26 3.37 10.16
CA ARG A 152 29.49 2.65 9.82
C ARG A 152 30.04 1.91 11.05
N SER A 153 30.16 2.57 12.19
CA SER A 153 30.69 1.99 13.43
C SER A 153 29.87 0.76 13.89
N ILE A 154 28.55 0.84 13.78
CA ILE A 154 27.68 -0.28 14.14
C ILE A 154 27.88 -1.44 13.16
N LEU A 155 27.92 -1.16 11.86
CA LEU A 155 28.12 -2.19 10.84
C LEU A 155 29.49 -2.88 10.97
N GLU A 156 30.55 -2.15 11.27
CA GLU A 156 31.87 -2.74 11.55
C GLU A 156 31.85 -3.75 12.70
N THR A 157 31.03 -3.46 13.71
CA THR A 157 30.81 -4.37 14.83
C THR A 157 30.00 -5.62 14.42
N LEU A 158 29.01 -5.45 13.54
CA LEU A 158 28.11 -6.52 13.10
C LEU A 158 28.68 -7.37 11.96
N ALA A 159 29.67 -6.88 11.25
CA ALA A 159 30.29 -7.54 10.09
C ALA A 159 31.78 -7.79 10.33
N PRO A 160 32.15 -8.77 11.17
CA PRO A 160 33.55 -9.05 11.50
C PRO A 160 34.40 -9.47 10.30
N ASP A 161 33.75 -9.97 9.23
CA ASP A 161 34.41 -10.35 7.98
C ASP A 161 34.68 -9.15 7.04
N GLY A 162 34.29 -7.94 7.47
CA GLY A 162 34.49 -6.69 6.74
C GLY A 162 33.30 -6.18 5.96
N LEU A 163 33.47 -4.97 5.41
CA LEU A 163 32.42 -4.21 4.70
C LEU A 163 32.76 -3.99 3.23
N GLU A 164 33.62 -4.81 2.64
CA GLU A 164 34.00 -4.69 1.24
C GLU A 164 32.75 -4.84 0.32
N GLY A 165 32.63 -3.95 -0.66
CA GLY A 165 31.50 -3.94 -1.58
C GLY A 165 30.17 -3.46 -0.97
N ARG A 166 30.19 -2.85 0.22
CA ARG A 166 29.00 -2.29 0.86
C ARG A 166 28.82 -0.80 0.59
N GLU A 167 27.58 -0.40 0.50
CA GLU A 167 27.16 0.99 0.33
C GLU A 167 27.06 1.67 1.69
N LEU A 168 28.02 2.52 2.04
CA LEU A 168 28.13 3.15 3.36
C LEU A 168 27.96 4.68 3.32
N GLY A 169 27.85 5.27 2.14
CA GLY A 169 27.72 6.71 1.95
C GLY A 169 26.28 7.19 2.15
N ARG A 170 26.13 8.52 2.35
CA ARG A 170 24.85 9.21 2.28
C ARG A 170 24.24 9.03 0.89
N PHE A 171 22.94 9.32 0.82
CA PHE A 171 22.25 9.39 -0.45
C PHE A 171 22.38 10.81 -1.04
N ASP A 172 22.96 10.90 -2.23
CA ASP A 172 23.04 12.15 -2.99
C ASP A 172 21.91 12.26 -4.02
N GLN A 173 21.53 11.12 -4.62
CA GLN A 173 20.43 11.01 -5.57
C GLN A 173 19.12 10.59 -4.93
N GLY A 174 19.17 9.97 -3.76
CA GLY A 174 18.02 9.44 -3.04
C GLY A 174 17.63 8.03 -3.48
N LEU A 175 16.42 7.62 -3.11
CA LEU A 175 15.84 6.31 -3.45
C LEU A 175 14.51 6.49 -4.16
N TYR A 176 14.19 5.57 -5.06
CA TYR A 176 12.95 5.51 -5.85
C TYR A 176 12.15 4.24 -5.55
#